data_bb18fedce8c1ca56dba2ae9900ee8b32
#
_entry.id   bb18fedce8c1ca56dba2ae9900ee8b32
#
_cell.length_a   1.000
_cell.length_b   1.000
_cell.length_c   1.000
_cell.angle_alpha   90.00
_cell.angle_beta   90.00
_cell.angle_gamma   90.00
#
_symmetry.space_group_name_H-M   'P 1'
#
loop_
_entity.id
_entity.type
_entity.pdbx_description
1 polymer ?
#
loop_
_entity_poly.entity_id
_entity_poly.type
_entity_poly.pdbx_seq_one_letter_code
_entity_poly.pdbx_strand_id
1 'polypeptide(L)'
;MPTWSRTESFLRDWQSLSPEDRRKFKKAVKNFVADLKTGTFRKGLRVKGIQGAEGIFEMTWAKDGRATFEYGPEVRPKNPDIVWRRCGSHSVLKKP
;
A
#
# COMPACT_ATOMS: atom_id res chain seq x y z
N MET A 1 -14.25 -6.96 7.54
CA MET A 1 -13.24 -6.91 6.51
C MET A 1 -12.68 -5.49 6.38
N PRO A 2 -11.37 -5.34 6.15
CA PRO A 2 -10.83 -4.02 5.86
C PRO A 2 -11.47 -3.47 4.59
N THR A 3 -11.75 -2.17 4.58
CA THR A 3 -12.20 -1.50 3.37
C THR A 3 -11.03 -0.76 2.74
N TRP A 4 -11.14 -0.46 1.44
CA TRP A 4 -10.08 0.27 0.77
C TRP A 4 -10.64 1.16 -0.33
N SER A 5 -9.88 2.21 -0.60
CA SER A 5 -10.15 3.14 -1.69
C SER A 5 -8.81 3.52 -2.33
N ARG A 6 -8.85 4.34 -3.37
CA ARG A 6 -7.64 4.73 -4.08
C ARG A 6 -7.77 6.15 -4.60
N THR A 7 -6.63 6.81 -4.74
CA THR A 7 -6.57 8.15 -5.33
C THR A 7 -6.49 8.04 -6.85
N GLU A 8 -6.71 9.16 -7.54
CA GLU A 8 -6.51 9.22 -8.99
C GLU A 8 -5.05 8.95 -9.35
N SER A 9 -4.12 9.43 -8.53
CA SER A 9 -2.69 9.16 -8.75
C SER A 9 -2.40 7.67 -8.72
N PHE A 10 -3.00 6.94 -7.77
CA PHE A 10 -2.84 5.49 -7.71
C PHE A 10 -3.39 4.84 -8.98
N LEU A 11 -4.55 5.27 -9.45
CA LEU A 11 -5.15 4.69 -10.64
C LEU A 11 -4.26 4.90 -11.87
N ARG A 12 -3.69 6.07 -12.03
CA ARG A 12 -2.73 6.33 -13.13
C ARG A 12 -1.50 5.45 -13.01
N ASP A 13 -0.97 5.31 -11.80
CA ASP A 13 0.17 4.43 -11.55
C ASP A 13 -0.15 2.99 -11.92
N TRP A 14 -1.32 2.51 -11.51
CA TRP A 14 -1.78 1.16 -11.79
C TRP A 14 -1.84 0.90 -13.29
N GLN A 15 -2.37 1.85 -14.05
CA GLN A 15 -2.48 1.73 -15.50
C GLN A 15 -1.11 1.63 -16.17
N SER A 16 -0.07 2.19 -15.55
CA SER A 16 1.30 2.13 -16.05
C SER A 16 2.05 0.86 -15.69
N LEU A 17 1.51 0.04 -14.78
CA LEU A 17 2.16 -1.20 -14.40
C LEU A 17 1.98 -2.28 -15.47
N SER A 18 3.03 -3.09 -15.66
CA SER A 18 2.93 -4.27 -16.52
C SER A 18 1.99 -5.30 -15.90
N PRO A 19 1.45 -6.25 -16.69
CA PRO A 19 0.64 -7.33 -16.13
C PRO A 19 1.39 -8.13 -15.06
N GLU A 20 2.69 -8.34 -15.25
CA GLU A 20 3.51 -9.05 -14.25
C GLU A 20 3.59 -8.27 -12.95
N ASP A 21 3.82 -6.95 -13.02
CA ASP A 21 3.90 -6.12 -11.83
C ASP A 21 2.55 -6.04 -11.12
N ARG A 22 1.46 -5.99 -11.89
CA ARG A 22 0.11 -6.01 -11.29
C ARG A 22 -0.11 -7.29 -10.48
N ARG A 23 0.36 -8.44 -10.99
CA ARG A 23 0.25 -9.70 -10.25
C ARG A 23 1.05 -9.67 -8.96
N LYS A 24 2.27 -9.14 -9.02
CA LYS A 24 3.12 -9.02 -7.83
C LYS A 24 2.48 -8.11 -6.78
N PHE A 25 1.93 -7.00 -7.24
CA PHE A 25 1.24 -6.07 -6.35
C PHE A 25 0.03 -6.72 -5.69
N LYS A 26 -0.82 -7.40 -6.48
CA LYS A 26 -2.00 -8.09 -5.94
C LYS A 26 -1.63 -9.13 -4.90
N LYS A 27 -0.55 -9.86 -5.13
CA LYS A 27 -0.06 -10.85 -4.17
C LYS A 27 0.37 -10.18 -2.86
N ALA A 28 1.08 -9.07 -2.97
CA ALA A 28 1.52 -8.31 -1.79
C ALA A 28 0.32 -7.76 -1.02
N VAL A 29 -0.70 -7.25 -1.71
CA VAL A 29 -1.93 -6.76 -1.07
C VAL A 29 -2.65 -7.89 -0.34
N LYS A 30 -2.70 -9.08 -0.92
CA LYS A 30 -3.32 -10.23 -0.26
C LYS A 30 -2.64 -10.51 1.07
N ASN A 31 -1.31 -10.51 1.09
CA ASN A 31 -0.53 -10.70 2.31
C ASN A 31 -0.74 -9.55 3.29
N PHE A 32 -0.79 -8.33 2.77
CA PHE A 32 -1.03 -7.14 3.58
C PHE A 32 -2.38 -7.21 4.30
N VAL A 33 -3.44 -7.58 3.60
CA VAL A 33 -4.78 -7.70 4.17
C VAL A 33 -4.81 -8.79 5.24
N ALA A 34 -4.16 -9.92 4.99
CA ALA A 34 -4.07 -10.99 5.98
C ALA A 34 -3.37 -10.50 7.25
N ASP A 35 -2.30 -9.73 7.10
CA ASP A 35 -1.51 -9.23 8.23
C ASP A 35 -2.24 -8.11 8.99
N LEU A 36 -3.08 -7.33 8.32
CA LEU A 36 -3.91 -6.33 8.99
C LEU A 36 -4.80 -6.96 10.05
N LYS A 37 -5.30 -8.16 9.78
CA LYS A 37 -6.19 -8.86 10.70
C LYS A 37 -5.48 -9.27 11.98
N THR A 38 -4.17 -9.53 11.90
CA THR A 38 -3.38 -9.93 13.08
C THR A 38 -2.72 -8.74 13.77
N GLY A 39 -2.68 -7.60 13.10
CA GLY A 39 -2.03 -6.40 13.62
C GLY A 39 -0.51 -6.41 13.49
N THR A 40 0.06 -7.43 12.86
CA THR A 40 1.52 -7.54 12.69
C THR A 40 1.83 -7.84 11.23
N PHE A 41 2.55 -6.93 10.59
CA PHE A 41 2.97 -7.11 9.20
C PHE A 41 4.20 -8.00 9.12
N ARG A 42 4.18 -8.93 8.15
CA ARG A 42 5.34 -9.77 7.89
C ARG A 42 6.50 -8.92 7.37
N LYS A 43 7.70 -9.37 7.68
CA LYS A 43 8.92 -8.62 7.42
C LYS A 43 9.12 -8.28 5.94
N GLY A 44 8.75 -9.19 5.05
CA GLY A 44 8.94 -9.00 3.62
C GLY A 44 8.15 -7.85 3.01
N LEU A 45 7.04 -7.45 3.63
CA LEU A 45 6.26 -6.30 3.15
C LEU A 45 6.90 -4.97 3.49
N ARG A 46 7.78 -4.93 4.48
CA ARG A 46 8.49 -3.72 4.92
C ARG A 46 7.57 -2.52 5.10
N VAL A 47 6.43 -2.75 5.74
CA VAL A 47 5.48 -1.66 6.02
C VAL A 47 6.07 -0.74 7.06
N LYS A 48 6.14 0.55 6.73
CA LYS A 48 6.67 1.57 7.66
C LYS A 48 6.16 2.95 7.27
N GLY A 49 6.18 3.87 8.23
CA GLY A 49 5.86 5.27 7.96
C GLY A 49 6.93 5.92 7.09
N ILE A 50 6.52 6.87 6.26
CA ILE A 50 7.44 7.62 5.40
C ILE A 50 7.93 8.85 6.16
N GLN A 51 9.24 8.98 6.27
CA GLN A 51 9.85 10.13 6.91
C GLN A 51 9.50 11.40 6.13
N GLY A 52 9.03 12.43 6.83
CA GLY A 52 8.64 13.68 6.20
C GLY A 52 7.23 13.71 5.65
N ALA A 53 6.49 12.60 5.74
CA ALA A 53 5.10 12.51 5.26
C ALA A 53 4.25 11.86 6.36
N GLU A 54 3.92 12.63 7.37
CA GLU A 54 3.18 12.14 8.52
C GLU A 54 1.86 11.50 8.10
N GLY A 55 1.56 10.34 8.66
CA GLY A 55 0.32 9.62 8.36
C GLY A 55 0.36 8.81 7.08
N ILE A 56 1.44 8.88 6.32
CA ILE A 56 1.61 8.14 5.08
C ILE A 56 2.61 7.00 5.31
N PHE A 57 2.26 5.81 4.81
CA PHE A 57 3.06 4.60 4.99
C PHE A 57 3.47 4.04 3.64
N GLU A 58 4.54 3.24 3.64
CA GLU A 58 4.97 2.53 2.44
C GLU A 58 4.89 1.03 2.64
N MET A 59 4.71 0.33 1.53
CA MET A 59 4.74 -1.13 1.46
C MET A 59 5.60 -1.52 0.27
N THR A 60 6.45 -2.55 0.45
CA THR A 60 7.25 -3.12 -0.63
C THR A 60 6.49 -4.28 -1.24
N TRP A 61 6.30 -4.25 -2.57
CA TRP A 61 5.60 -5.33 -3.28
C TRP A 61 6.50 -6.04 -4.31
N ALA A 62 7.68 -5.50 -4.58
CA ALA A 62 8.68 -6.11 -5.46
C ALA A 62 10.04 -5.52 -5.12
N LYS A 63 11.10 -6.04 -5.73
CA LYS A 63 12.46 -5.58 -5.45
C LYS A 63 12.59 -4.06 -5.47
N ASP A 64 12.04 -3.41 -6.50
CA ASP A 64 12.01 -1.96 -6.60
C ASP A 64 10.59 -1.41 -6.46
N GLY A 65 9.62 -2.28 -6.26
CA GLY A 65 8.21 -1.90 -6.19
C GLY A 65 7.83 -1.36 -4.83
N ARG A 66 7.18 -0.21 -4.83
CA ARG A 66 6.70 0.44 -3.62
C ARG A 66 5.27 0.91 -3.83
N ALA A 67 4.50 0.90 -2.75
CA ALA A 67 3.17 1.50 -2.75
C ALA A 67 3.05 2.35 -1.51
N THR A 68 2.25 3.40 -1.58
CA THR A 68 2.01 4.26 -0.44
C THR A 68 0.53 4.22 -0.09
N PHE A 69 0.25 4.34 1.19
CA PHE A 69 -1.13 4.32 1.67
C PHE A 69 -1.25 5.13 2.95
N GLU A 70 -2.49 5.46 3.29
CA GLU A 70 -2.82 6.07 4.56
C GLU A 70 -4.05 5.38 5.11
N TYR A 71 -4.25 5.47 6.41
CA TYR A 71 -5.49 4.98 7.02
C TYR A 71 -6.57 6.03 6.81
N GLY A 72 -7.72 5.59 6.33
CA GLY A 72 -8.87 6.46 6.16
C GLY A 72 -9.57 6.74 7.49
N PRO A 73 -10.72 7.43 7.43
CA PRO A 73 -11.45 7.82 8.63
C PRO A 73 -12.19 6.68 9.33
N GLU A 74 -11.99 5.45 8.92
CA GLU A 74 -12.64 4.31 9.53
C GLU A 74 -12.26 4.16 10.99
N VAL A 75 -13.27 3.98 11.83
CA VAL A 75 -13.09 3.93 13.27
C VAL A 75 -13.15 2.52 13.85
N ARG A 76 -13.38 1.51 13.03
CA ARG A 76 -13.45 0.12 13.51
C ARG A 76 -12.06 -0.47 13.69
N PRO A 77 -11.64 -0.81 14.91
CA PRO A 77 -10.25 -1.24 15.15
C PRO A 77 -9.80 -2.47 14.36
N LYS A 78 -10.73 -3.39 14.07
CA LYS A 78 -10.40 -4.65 13.39
C LYS A 78 -10.59 -4.59 11.88
N ASN A 79 -11.14 -3.50 11.37
CA ASN A 79 -11.45 -3.35 9.95
C ASN A 79 -11.04 -1.95 9.49
N PRO A 80 -9.72 -1.68 9.46
CA PRO A 80 -9.24 -0.35 9.06
C PRO A 80 -9.59 -0.07 7.60
N ASP A 81 -9.79 1.20 7.31
CA ASP A 81 -9.95 1.68 5.95
C ASP A 81 -8.56 2.05 5.41
N ILE A 82 -8.23 1.55 4.23
CA ILE A 82 -6.94 1.80 3.60
C ILE A 82 -7.15 2.65 2.35
N VAL A 83 -6.43 3.76 2.26
CA VAL A 83 -6.44 4.61 1.08
C VAL A 83 -5.12 4.45 0.36
N TRP A 84 -5.12 3.76 -0.78
CA TRP A 84 -3.93 3.59 -1.61
C TRP A 84 -3.66 4.88 -2.36
N ARG A 85 -2.45 5.43 -2.20
CA ARG A 85 -2.08 6.73 -2.76
C ARG A 85 -1.23 6.61 -4.01
N ARG A 86 -0.22 5.75 -4.01
CA ARG A 86 0.69 5.54 -5.13
C ARG A 86 1.09 4.07 -5.23
N CYS A 87 1.46 3.65 -6.42
CA CYS A 87 2.14 2.36 -6.62
C CYS A 87 3.06 2.48 -7.83
N GLY A 88 4.22 1.87 -7.73
CA GLY A 88 5.20 1.95 -8.81
C GLY A 88 6.58 1.56 -8.30
N SER A 89 7.61 2.18 -8.88
CA SER A 89 8.97 1.98 -8.43
C SER A 89 9.23 2.77 -7.16
N HIS A 90 10.43 2.58 -6.62
CA HIS A 90 10.89 3.32 -5.44
C HIS A 90 10.73 4.85 -5.59
N SER A 91 10.69 5.36 -6.83
CA SER A 91 10.56 6.79 -7.09
C SER A 91 9.26 7.39 -6.57
N VAL A 92 8.20 6.58 -6.36
CA VAL A 92 6.93 7.10 -5.81
C VAL A 92 7.10 7.68 -4.41
N LEU A 93 8.16 7.30 -3.71
CA LEU A 93 8.43 7.80 -2.35
C LEU A 93 8.81 9.29 -2.33
N LYS A 94 9.16 9.85 -3.48
CA LYS A 94 9.47 11.29 -3.58
C LYS A 94 8.21 12.14 -3.47
N LYS A 95 7.08 11.61 -3.91
CA LYS A 95 5.77 12.28 -3.82
C LYS A 95 4.73 11.24 -3.40
N PRO A 96 4.81 10.80 -2.17
CA PRO A 96 3.91 9.74 -1.74
C PRO A 96 2.45 10.26 -1.64
#